data_4b6fb769c2cf755b52a3af5462bd8251
#
_entry.id   4b6fb769c2cf755b52a3af5462bd8251
#
_cell.length_a   1.000
_cell.length_b   1.000
_cell.length_c   1.000
_cell.angle_alpha   90.00
_cell.angle_beta   90.00
_cell.angle_gamma   90.00
#
_symmetry.space_group_name_H-M   'P 1'
#
loop_
_entity.id
_entity.type
_entity.pdbx_description
1 polymer ?
#
loop_
_entity_poly.entity_id
_entity_poly.type
_entity_poly.pdbx_seq_one_letter_code
_entity_poly.pdbx_strand_id
1 'polypeptide(L)' 'MKLSPNVTDITVMAKAAEAGGADVLSLINTLTGMKIDINRRAFAIANKTGGMSGPAVKPVAVRMVYQV' A
#
# COMPACT_ATOMS: atom_id res chain seq x y z
N MET A 1 6.43 11.88 6.29
CA MET A 1 5.15 11.58 5.65
C MET A 1 5.14 10.15 5.15
N LYS A 2 4.06 9.43 5.37
CA LYS A 2 3.95 8.04 4.97
C LYS A 2 3.16 7.92 3.66
N LEU A 3 3.71 7.19 2.68
CA LEU A 3 3.11 7.03 1.36
C LEU A 3 2.38 5.69 1.25
N SER A 4 1.22 5.73 0.58
CA SER A 4 0.42 4.54 0.29
C SER A 4 0.93 3.84 -0.99
N PRO A 5 0.95 2.49 -1.03
CA PRO A 5 1.29 1.75 -2.25
C PRO A 5 0.14 1.68 -3.26
N ASN A 6 -1.08 2.06 -2.86
CA ASN A 6 -2.29 1.93 -3.68
C ASN A 6 -2.46 3.13 -4.61
N VAL A 7 -1.45 3.40 -5.42
CA VAL A 7 -1.40 4.52 -6.37
C VAL A 7 -0.81 4.04 -7.69
N THR A 8 -1.11 4.76 -8.75
CA THR A 8 -0.60 4.44 -10.09
C THR A 8 0.91 4.67 -10.19
N ASP A 9 1.39 5.79 -9.65
CA ASP A 9 2.81 6.15 -9.68
C ASP A 9 3.21 6.75 -8.34
N ILE A 10 3.97 6.00 -7.56
CA ILE A 10 4.42 6.43 -6.23
C ILE A 10 5.38 7.63 -6.31
N THR A 11 6.10 7.78 -7.41
CA THR A 11 7.06 8.89 -7.56
C THR A 11 6.36 10.24 -7.62
N VAL A 12 5.17 10.30 -8.22
CA VAL A 12 4.36 11.53 -8.26
C VAL A 12 3.95 11.93 -6.85
N MET A 13 3.53 10.97 -6.03
CA MET A 13 3.16 11.22 -4.64
C MET A 13 4.35 11.66 -3.81
N ALA A 14 5.51 11.05 -4.03
CA ALA A 14 6.75 11.41 -3.33
C ALA A 14 7.19 12.85 -3.65
N LYS A 15 7.15 13.22 -4.91
CA LYS A 15 7.49 14.60 -5.34
C LYS A 15 6.52 15.62 -4.76
N ALA A 16 5.22 15.31 -4.73
CA ALA A 16 4.22 16.17 -4.13
C ALA A 16 4.46 16.36 -2.62
N ALA A 17 4.79 15.29 -1.91
CA ALA A 17 5.09 15.34 -0.49
C ALA A 17 6.34 16.19 -0.21
N GLU A 18 7.38 16.03 -1.01
CA GLU A 18 8.61 16.83 -0.91
C GLU A 18 8.33 18.30 -1.15
N ALA A 19 7.58 18.64 -2.20
CA ALA A 19 7.17 20.00 -2.51
C ALA A 19 6.32 20.61 -1.39
N GLY A 20 5.56 19.79 -0.68
CA GLY A 20 4.76 20.20 0.48
C GLY A 20 5.57 20.39 1.78
N GLY A 21 6.87 20.16 1.75
CA GLY A 21 7.75 20.40 2.89
C GLY A 21 8.08 19.17 3.74
N ALA A 22 7.85 17.97 3.24
CA ALA A 22 8.22 16.75 3.96
C ALA A 22 9.74 16.58 3.97
N ASP A 23 10.30 16.37 5.17
CA ASP A 23 11.74 16.14 5.36
C ASP A 23 12.12 14.67 5.17
N VAL A 24 11.19 13.75 5.51
CA VAL A 24 11.39 12.31 5.44
C VAL A 24 10.17 11.65 4.82
N LEU A 25 10.41 10.66 3.97
CA LEU A 25 9.36 9.84 3.38
C LEU A 25 9.46 8.43 3.94
N SER A 26 8.33 7.89 4.40
CA SER A 26 8.22 6.51 4.86
C SER A 26 7.33 5.73 3.90
N LEU A 27 7.76 4.52 3.53
CA LEU A 27 7.03 3.62 2.64
C LEU A 27 7.01 2.23 3.28
N ILE A 28 5.95 1.51 3.17
CA ILE A 28 4.65 1.74 2.58
C ILE A 28 3.58 1.32 3.58
N ASN A 29 2.31 1.68 3.32
CA ASN A 29 1.20 1.10 4.05
C ASN A 29 0.80 -0.24 3.38
N THR A 30 -0.27 -0.87 3.83
CA THR A 30 -0.71 -2.16 3.30
C THR A 30 -1.29 -2.02 1.88
N LEU A 31 -1.14 -3.10 1.08
CA LEU A 31 -1.84 -3.19 -0.21
C LEU A 31 -3.30 -3.59 0.03
N THR A 32 -4.21 -2.99 -0.71
CA THR A 32 -5.63 -3.36 -0.63
C THR A 32 -5.83 -4.74 -1.24
N GLY A 33 -6.40 -5.63 -0.46
CA GLY A 33 -6.71 -6.98 -0.86
C GLY A 33 -8.11 -7.41 -0.44
N MET A 34 -8.46 -8.64 -0.73
CA MET A 34 -9.76 -9.21 -0.37
C MET A 34 -9.62 -10.72 -0.19
N LYS A 35 -10.44 -11.26 0.71
CA LYS A 35 -10.57 -12.70 0.85
C LYS A 35 -12.06 -13.07 0.85
N ILE A 36 -12.40 -14.09 0.08
CA ILE A 36 -13.76 -14.64 0.03
C ILE A 36 -13.77 -15.99 0.73
N ASP A 37 -14.74 -16.19 1.61
CA ASP A 37 -15.01 -17.47 2.22
C ASP A 37 -15.96 -18.25 1.32
N ILE A 38 -15.42 -19.20 0.56
CA ILE A 38 -16.20 -19.96 -0.43
C ILE A 38 -17.24 -20.87 0.20
N ASN A 39 -17.02 -21.32 1.44
CA ASN A 39 -17.96 -22.18 2.16
C ASN A 39 -19.18 -21.40 2.63
N ARG A 40 -18.98 -20.18 3.07
CA ARG A 40 -20.05 -19.27 3.50
C ARG A 40 -20.65 -18.46 2.34
N ARG A 41 -20.00 -18.46 1.19
CA ARG A 41 -20.38 -17.64 0.01
C ARG A 41 -20.50 -16.17 0.39
N ALA A 42 -19.54 -15.68 1.17
CA ALA A 42 -19.54 -14.33 1.71
C ALA A 42 -18.11 -13.81 1.81
N PHE A 43 -17.97 -12.51 2.05
CA PHE A 43 -16.67 -11.92 2.35
C PHE A 43 -16.14 -12.46 3.68
N ALA A 44 -14.83 -12.78 3.74
CA ALA A 44 -14.21 -13.26 4.96
C ALA A 44 -14.13 -12.19 6.05
N ILE A 45 -14.08 -10.92 5.66
CA ILE A 45 -14.04 -9.77 6.56
C ILE A 45 -15.24 -8.85 6.30
N ALA A 46 -15.75 -8.23 7.37
CA ALA A 46 -16.96 -7.41 7.30
C ALA A 46 -16.84 -6.20 6.36
N ASN A 47 -15.63 -5.62 6.26
CA ASN A 47 -15.37 -4.46 5.40
C ASN A 47 -15.17 -4.83 3.92
N LYS A 48 -15.30 -6.10 3.55
CA LYS A 48 -15.10 -6.65 2.20
C LYS A 48 -13.65 -6.65 1.74
N THR A 49 -12.95 -5.53 1.85
CA THR A 49 -11.53 -5.40 1.54
C THR A 49 -10.73 -5.10 2.79
N GLY A 50 -9.44 -5.36 2.74
CA GLY A 50 -8.53 -5.10 3.85
C GLY A 50 -7.10 -4.94 3.37
N GLY A 51 -6.21 -4.61 4.30
CA GLY A 51 -4.81 -4.44 4.00
C GLY A 51 -4.05 -5.77 3.98
N MET A 52 -3.26 -5.98 2.94
CA MET A 52 -2.32 -7.09 2.86
C MET A 52 -0.94 -6.61 3.28
N SER A 53 -0.30 -7.34 4.19
CA SER A 53 1.05 -7.05 4.69
C SER A 53 1.87 -8.33 4.80
N GLY A 54 3.05 -8.24 5.41
CA GLY A 54 3.93 -9.38 5.62
C GLY A 54 4.91 -9.63 4.48
N PRO A 55 5.58 -10.78 4.44
CA PRO A 55 6.65 -11.04 3.48
C PRO A 55 6.22 -10.96 2.01
N ALA A 56 4.95 -11.20 1.72
CA ALA A 56 4.44 -11.19 0.35
C ALA A 56 4.54 -9.81 -0.31
N VAL A 57 4.50 -8.73 0.45
CA VAL A 57 4.57 -7.37 -0.11
C VAL A 57 5.99 -6.81 -0.16
N LYS A 58 6.99 -7.53 0.35
CA LYS A 58 8.36 -7.07 0.41
C LYS A 58 8.92 -6.66 -0.96
N PRO A 59 8.77 -7.45 -2.04
CA PRO A 59 9.28 -7.04 -3.35
C PRO A 59 8.66 -5.74 -3.86
N VAL A 60 7.39 -5.52 -3.58
CA VAL A 60 6.69 -4.29 -3.95
C VAL A 60 7.23 -3.10 -3.15
N ALA A 61 7.39 -3.28 -1.84
CA ALA A 61 7.92 -2.23 -0.96
C ALA A 61 9.34 -1.83 -1.36
N VAL A 62 10.21 -2.81 -1.62
CA VAL A 62 11.59 -2.56 -2.04
C VAL A 62 11.63 -1.78 -3.36
N ARG A 63 10.82 -2.17 -4.33
CA ARG A 63 10.73 -1.46 -5.61
C ARG A 63 10.29 -0.01 -5.40
N MET A 64 9.27 0.22 -4.58
CA MET A 64 8.74 1.57 -4.33
C MET A 64 9.75 2.48 -3.64
N VAL A 65 10.48 1.95 -2.66
CA VAL A 65 11.57 2.68 -2.01
C VAL A 65 12.66 3.05 -3.02
N TYR A 66 13.00 2.13 -3.91
CA TYR A 66 14.00 2.38 -4.95
C TYR A 66 13.54 3.48 -5.93
N GLN A 67 12.26 3.47 -6.32
CA GLN A 67 11.72 4.44 -7.27
C GLN A 67 11.64 5.86 -6.68
N VAL A 68 11.38 5.94 -5.39
CA VAL A 68 11.32 7.23 -4.68
C VAL A 68 12.74 7.69 -4.34
#